data_d649262b4eaa29cc83f9543246ae4de1
#
_entry.id   d649262b4eaa29cc83f9543246ae4de1
#
_cell.length_a   1.000
_cell.length_b   1.000
_cell.length_c   1.000
_cell.angle_alpha   90.00
_cell.angle_beta   90.00
_cell.angle_gamma   90.00
#
_symmetry.space_group_name_H-M   'P 1'
#
loop_
_entity.id
_entity.type
_entity.pdbx_description
1 polymer ?
#
loop_
_entity_poly.entity_id
_entity_poly.type
_entity_poly.pdbx_seq_one_letter_code
_entity_poly.pdbx_strand_id
1 'polypeptide(L)'
;MLKSLTNFFKLTIILSLLLNCSGGDGDDDLKGYIQEESIVPDYDNDPIYIQANPKNLPTYWDIFVQSAAMYGVDISNITDVEFVSEADLAGGTAARALGSCHDYVKIQVDETVFRNLSTGEQLFLMYHEFGHDVFNASHEGGGLMAPNVRSVEYTLFQKEVEDFFTGVDYIEWTDEECEIIRELLKTETQ
;
A
#
# COMPACT_ATOMS: atom_id res chain seq x y z
N MET A 1 -21.23 -2.00 -39.34
CA MET A 1 -22.10 -0.93 -38.91
C MET A 1 -21.75 -0.64 -37.46
N LEU A 2 -20.90 0.20 -37.28
CA LEU A 2 -20.76 1.58 -36.82
C LEU A 2 -21.78 1.99 -35.75
N LYS A 3 -21.35 2.25 -34.51
CA LYS A 3 -21.57 3.53 -33.82
C LYS A 3 -20.69 3.66 -32.59
N SER A 4 -19.66 4.47 -32.77
CA SER A 4 -18.89 5.19 -31.74
C SER A 4 -19.82 6.10 -30.96
N LEU A 5 -19.63 6.17 -29.63
CA LEU A 5 -20.12 7.27 -28.81
C LEU A 5 -19.00 7.73 -27.89
N THR A 6 -18.24 8.68 -28.41
CA THR A 6 -17.34 9.53 -27.65
C THR A 6 -18.14 10.55 -26.84
N ASN A 7 -18.09 10.44 -25.52
CA ASN A 7 -18.58 11.50 -24.63
C ASN A 7 -17.43 12.44 -24.26
N PHE A 8 -17.39 13.56 -24.97
CA PHE A 8 -16.57 14.73 -24.63
C PHE A 8 -17.22 15.45 -23.42
N PHE A 9 -16.57 15.39 -22.27
CA PHE A 9 -16.88 16.28 -21.17
C PHE A 9 -16.17 17.63 -21.43
N LYS A 10 -16.92 18.61 -21.86
CA LYS A 10 -16.46 19.99 -22.01
C LYS A 10 -16.35 20.64 -20.64
N LEU A 11 -15.12 20.84 -20.19
CA LEU A 11 -14.79 21.70 -19.07
C LEU A 11 -14.97 23.17 -19.52
N THR A 12 -16.03 23.80 -19.06
CA THR A 12 -16.30 25.23 -19.30
C THR A 12 -15.60 26.05 -18.22
N ILE A 13 -14.44 26.62 -18.57
CA ILE A 13 -13.76 27.62 -17.74
C ILE A 13 -14.50 28.94 -17.93
N ILE A 14 -15.22 29.38 -16.90
CA ILE A 14 -15.79 30.75 -16.85
C ILE A 14 -14.72 31.64 -16.24
N LEU A 15 -14.03 32.36 -17.09
CA LEU A 15 -13.14 33.47 -16.73
C LEU A 15 -13.97 34.73 -16.53
N SER A 16 -14.32 35.05 -15.28
CA SER A 16 -15.00 36.29 -14.93
C SER A 16 -13.96 37.32 -14.51
N LEU A 17 -13.51 38.14 -15.47
CA LEU A 17 -12.78 39.39 -15.20
C LEU A 17 -13.80 40.44 -14.73
N LEU A 18 -13.82 40.77 -13.47
CA LEU A 18 -14.43 42.00 -12.98
C LEU A 18 -13.33 42.94 -12.49
N LEU A 19 -12.94 43.83 -13.36
CA LEU A 19 -12.29 45.07 -12.99
C LEU A 19 -13.32 45.97 -12.29
N ASN A 20 -13.13 46.20 -11.03
CA ASN A 20 -13.75 47.32 -10.35
C ASN A 20 -12.67 48.06 -9.56
N CYS A 21 -12.20 49.16 -10.15
CA CYS A 21 -11.48 50.20 -9.47
C CYS A 21 -12.51 51.15 -8.88
N SER A 22 -12.59 51.24 -7.57
CA SER A 22 -13.18 52.41 -6.89
C SER A 22 -12.42 52.61 -5.57
N GLY A 23 -11.80 53.78 -5.46
CA GLY A 23 -11.09 54.21 -4.29
C GLY A 23 -12.06 54.51 -3.15
N GLY A 24 -11.59 54.30 -1.93
CA GLY A 24 -12.27 54.65 -0.67
C GLY A 24 -11.29 54.41 0.45
N ASP A 25 -10.90 55.48 1.08
CA ASP A 25 -10.13 55.51 2.31
C ASP A 25 -10.85 54.78 3.45
N GLY A 26 -10.12 54.07 4.27
CA GLY A 26 -10.58 53.76 5.61
C GLY A 26 -10.34 52.31 6.07
N ASP A 27 -9.59 52.27 7.13
CA ASP A 27 -9.45 51.21 8.16
C ASP A 27 -8.73 49.93 7.80
N ASP A 28 -7.54 49.86 8.41
CA ASP A 28 -6.72 48.70 8.65
C ASP A 28 -7.50 47.58 9.39
N ASP A 29 -8.29 46.80 8.68
CA ASP A 29 -8.66 45.48 9.11
C ASP A 29 -7.61 44.49 8.55
N LEU A 30 -6.55 44.30 9.32
CA LEU A 30 -5.67 43.14 9.23
C LEU A 30 -6.50 41.88 9.47
N LYS A 31 -7.31 41.50 8.49
CA LYS A 31 -7.79 40.12 8.38
C LYS A 31 -6.54 39.27 8.22
N GLY A 32 -6.10 38.71 9.35
CA GLY A 32 -5.04 37.75 9.38
C GLY A 32 -5.37 36.68 8.34
N TYR A 33 -4.57 36.64 7.29
CA TYR A 33 -4.52 35.48 6.42
C TYR A 33 -4.08 34.33 7.30
N ILE A 34 -5.04 33.50 7.74
CA ILE A 34 -4.74 32.20 8.27
C ILE A 34 -4.16 31.48 7.06
N GLN A 35 -2.82 31.45 6.97
CA GLN A 35 -2.16 30.47 6.13
C GLN A 35 -2.56 29.13 6.73
N GLU A 36 -3.45 28.40 6.07
CA GLU A 36 -3.56 26.98 6.30
C GLU A 36 -2.16 26.42 6.04
N GLU A 37 -1.46 26.06 7.11
CA GLU A 37 -0.22 25.30 6.99
C GLU A 37 -0.60 24.05 6.20
N SER A 38 -0.11 23.95 4.98
CA SER A 38 -0.27 22.76 4.18
C SER A 38 0.43 21.63 4.92
N ILE A 39 -0.34 20.70 5.48
CA ILE A 39 0.19 19.50 6.11
C ILE A 39 1.00 18.78 5.05
N VAL A 40 2.31 18.61 5.30
CA VAL A 40 3.15 17.78 4.43
C VAL A 40 2.74 16.34 4.67
N PRO A 41 2.31 15.60 3.64
CA PRO A 41 1.91 14.21 3.82
C PRO A 41 3.08 13.35 4.34
N ASP A 42 2.80 12.52 5.33
CA ASP A 42 3.70 11.53 5.89
C ASP A 42 2.90 10.30 6.36
N TYR A 43 3.58 9.30 6.94
CA TYR A 43 2.93 8.08 7.42
C TYR A 43 1.92 8.32 8.54
N ASP A 44 2.08 9.38 9.32
CA ASP A 44 1.26 9.68 10.49
C ASP A 44 -0.01 10.48 10.15
N ASN A 45 -0.07 11.08 8.97
CA ASN A 45 -1.21 11.86 8.51
C ASN A 45 -1.85 11.35 7.21
N ASP A 46 -1.29 10.33 6.57
CA ASP A 46 -1.93 9.64 5.46
C ASP A 46 -3.11 8.80 5.96
N PRO A 47 -4.33 8.97 5.39
CA PRO A 47 -5.54 8.30 5.88
C PRO A 47 -5.49 6.77 5.78
N ILE A 48 -4.62 6.21 4.95
CA ILE A 48 -4.41 4.76 4.80
C ILE A 48 -3.35 4.29 5.79
N TYR A 49 -2.16 4.91 5.76
CA TYR A 49 -1.00 4.42 6.51
C TYR A 49 -1.06 4.70 8.00
N ILE A 50 -1.80 5.72 8.45
CA ILE A 50 -2.06 5.98 9.88
C ILE A 50 -2.76 4.81 10.59
N GLN A 51 -3.35 3.90 9.84
CA GLN A 51 -4.00 2.69 10.37
C GLN A 51 -2.99 1.60 10.76
N ALA A 52 -1.72 1.72 10.36
CA ALA A 52 -0.68 0.75 10.68
C ALA A 52 -0.52 0.58 12.19
N ASN A 53 -0.64 -0.67 12.66
CA ASN A 53 -0.58 -0.97 14.08
C ASN A 53 0.19 -2.28 14.33
N PRO A 54 1.44 -2.21 14.82
CA PRO A 54 2.26 -3.41 15.02
C PRO A 54 1.77 -4.36 16.12
N LYS A 55 0.70 -3.98 16.84
CA LYS A 55 0.00 -4.85 17.79
C LYS A 55 -1.25 -5.50 17.19
N ASN A 56 -1.61 -5.12 15.97
CA ASN A 56 -2.75 -5.64 15.24
C ASN A 56 -2.35 -5.87 13.77
N LEU A 57 -1.65 -6.96 13.51
CA LEU A 57 -1.07 -7.27 12.20
C LEU A 57 -2.10 -7.26 11.04
N PRO A 58 -3.35 -7.71 11.21
CA PRO A 58 -4.37 -7.60 10.17
C PRO A 58 -4.56 -6.20 9.57
N THR A 59 -4.26 -5.12 10.32
CA THR A 59 -4.34 -3.75 9.77
C THR A 59 -3.42 -3.52 8.58
N TYR A 60 -2.28 -4.22 8.49
CA TYR A 60 -1.38 -4.11 7.34
C TYR A 60 -1.97 -4.75 6.09
N TRP A 61 -2.74 -5.82 6.24
CA TRP A 61 -3.49 -6.40 5.13
C TRP A 61 -4.57 -5.44 4.63
N ASP A 62 -5.34 -4.85 5.54
CA ASP A 62 -6.36 -3.86 5.18
C ASP A 62 -5.77 -2.67 4.43
N ILE A 63 -4.60 -2.19 4.87
CA ILE A 63 -3.83 -1.12 4.20
C ILE A 63 -3.40 -1.56 2.79
N PHE A 64 -2.88 -2.77 2.65
CA PHE A 64 -2.42 -3.31 1.36
C PHE A 64 -3.57 -3.44 0.36
N VAL A 65 -4.72 -3.98 0.78
CA VAL A 65 -5.94 -4.09 -0.05
C VAL A 65 -6.44 -2.71 -0.48
N GLN A 66 -6.47 -1.73 0.43
CA GLN A 66 -6.87 -0.36 0.09
C GLN A 66 -5.93 0.25 -0.94
N SER A 67 -4.62 0.06 -0.77
CA SER A 67 -3.62 0.55 -1.74
C SER A 67 -3.76 -0.14 -3.10
N ALA A 68 -3.93 -1.46 -3.15
CA ALA A 68 -4.17 -2.19 -4.40
C ALA A 68 -5.38 -1.63 -5.16
N ALA A 69 -6.49 -1.40 -4.43
CA ALA A 69 -7.72 -0.85 -5.01
C ALA A 69 -7.53 0.57 -5.59
N MET A 70 -6.65 1.41 -5.02
CA MET A 70 -6.34 2.74 -5.56
C MET A 70 -5.74 2.67 -6.97
N TYR A 71 -5.01 1.61 -7.28
CA TYR A 71 -4.38 1.38 -8.58
C TYR A 71 -5.16 0.40 -9.46
N GLY A 72 -6.39 0.07 -9.06
CA GLY A 72 -7.30 -0.78 -9.85
C GLY A 72 -7.01 -2.28 -9.78
N VAL A 73 -6.20 -2.70 -8.81
CA VAL A 73 -5.91 -4.12 -8.56
C VAL A 73 -6.93 -4.64 -7.54
N ASP A 74 -7.73 -5.62 -7.94
CA ASP A 74 -8.74 -6.24 -7.07
C ASP A 74 -8.20 -7.56 -6.51
N ILE A 75 -7.98 -7.60 -5.21
CA ILE A 75 -7.56 -8.77 -4.44
C ILE A 75 -8.57 -9.11 -3.34
N SER A 76 -9.81 -8.66 -3.50
CA SER A 76 -10.91 -8.87 -2.53
C SER A 76 -11.36 -10.34 -2.42
N ASN A 77 -10.99 -11.17 -3.38
CA ASN A 77 -11.18 -12.62 -3.36
C ASN A 77 -10.32 -13.33 -2.29
N ILE A 78 -9.23 -12.71 -1.84
CA ILE A 78 -8.38 -13.27 -0.78
C ILE A 78 -9.03 -12.98 0.57
N THR A 79 -9.65 -13.99 1.14
CA THR A 79 -10.44 -13.88 2.38
C THR A 79 -9.80 -14.58 3.57
N ASP A 80 -8.83 -15.46 3.33
CA ASP A 80 -8.13 -16.21 4.37
C ASP A 80 -6.70 -15.66 4.52
N VAL A 81 -6.49 -14.83 5.54
CA VAL A 81 -5.22 -14.18 5.82
C VAL A 81 -4.79 -14.50 7.24
N GLU A 82 -3.69 -15.24 7.36
CA GLU A 82 -3.13 -15.70 8.63
C GLU A 82 -1.79 -15.01 8.94
N PHE A 83 -1.67 -14.48 10.15
CA PHE A 83 -0.40 -14.03 10.71
C PHE A 83 0.02 -14.98 11.82
N VAL A 84 1.17 -15.62 11.66
CA VAL A 84 1.73 -16.57 12.63
C VAL A 84 2.87 -15.92 13.38
N SER A 85 2.76 -15.82 14.70
CA SER A 85 3.85 -15.34 15.54
C SER A 85 4.92 -16.43 15.63
N GLU A 86 6.14 -16.09 15.23
CA GLU A 86 7.31 -16.98 15.25
C GLU A 86 8.51 -16.23 15.78
N ALA A 87 9.05 -16.68 16.91
CA ALA A 87 10.26 -16.07 17.47
C ALA A 87 11.51 -16.59 16.74
N ASP A 88 12.52 -15.74 16.65
CA ASP A 88 13.82 -16.08 16.08
C ASP A 88 13.75 -16.60 14.63
N LEU A 89 12.98 -15.93 13.77
CA LEU A 89 12.95 -16.25 12.36
C LEU A 89 14.35 -16.33 11.75
N ALA A 90 14.57 -17.34 10.93
CA ALA A 90 15.87 -17.63 10.32
C ALA A 90 16.47 -16.39 9.62
N GLY A 91 17.73 -16.09 9.88
CA GLY A 91 18.42 -14.95 9.31
C GLY A 91 18.15 -13.61 9.99
N GLY A 92 17.38 -13.60 11.11
CA GLY A 92 17.04 -12.37 11.84
C GLY A 92 16.04 -11.49 11.12
N THR A 93 15.27 -12.06 10.19
CA THR A 93 14.19 -11.34 9.50
C THR A 93 13.02 -11.09 10.45
N ALA A 94 12.30 -9.99 10.25
CA ALA A 94 11.15 -9.63 11.08
C ALA A 94 9.83 -10.23 10.57
N ALA A 95 9.75 -10.60 9.29
CA ALA A 95 8.61 -11.33 8.71
C ALA A 95 9.06 -12.14 7.49
N ARG A 96 8.24 -13.11 7.08
CA ARG A 96 8.36 -13.80 5.79
C ARG A 96 7.02 -14.35 5.32
N ALA A 97 6.81 -14.36 4.01
CA ALA A 97 5.73 -15.06 3.35
C ALA A 97 5.97 -16.58 3.37
N LEU A 98 4.90 -17.35 3.51
CA LEU A 98 4.95 -18.82 3.48
C LEU A 98 4.38 -19.42 2.19
N GLY A 99 4.19 -18.59 1.18
CA GLY A 99 3.61 -18.99 -0.09
C GLY A 99 2.10 -18.95 -0.10
N SER A 100 1.58 -18.60 -1.23
CA SER A 100 0.19 -18.22 -1.42
C SER A 100 -0.60 -19.20 -2.24
N CYS A 101 -1.90 -19.03 -2.13
CA CYS A 101 -2.89 -19.45 -3.10
C CYS A 101 -3.83 -18.29 -3.38
N HIS A 102 -4.64 -18.41 -4.43
CA HIS A 102 -5.55 -17.36 -4.87
C HIS A 102 -6.57 -16.87 -3.83
N ASP A 103 -6.71 -17.56 -2.69
CA ASP A 103 -7.66 -17.23 -1.62
C ASP A 103 -7.03 -17.20 -0.21
N TYR A 104 -5.71 -17.41 -0.11
CA TYR A 104 -5.03 -17.61 1.16
C TYR A 104 -3.68 -16.91 1.20
N VAL A 105 -3.43 -16.18 2.27
CA VAL A 105 -2.16 -15.50 2.57
C VAL A 105 -1.68 -15.94 3.95
N LYS A 106 -0.41 -16.31 4.06
CA LYS A 106 0.18 -16.65 5.36
C LYS A 106 1.52 -16.00 5.58
N ILE A 107 1.60 -15.15 6.60
CA ILE A 107 2.81 -14.42 6.96
C ILE A 107 3.28 -14.83 8.34
N GLN A 108 4.53 -15.31 8.45
CA GLN A 108 5.21 -15.45 9.74
C GLN A 108 5.83 -14.13 10.16
N VAL A 109 5.71 -13.78 11.43
CA VAL A 109 6.20 -12.52 11.97
C VAL A 109 6.90 -12.75 13.31
N ASP A 110 8.17 -12.32 13.40
CA ASP A 110 8.80 -12.09 14.71
C ASP A 110 8.29 -10.75 15.25
N GLU A 111 7.24 -10.82 16.06
CA GLU A 111 6.59 -9.63 16.57
C GLU A 111 7.53 -8.74 17.41
N THR A 112 8.56 -9.32 18.04
CA THR A 112 9.51 -8.55 18.84
C THR A 112 10.40 -7.70 17.94
N VAL A 113 10.91 -8.28 16.86
CA VAL A 113 11.72 -7.56 15.88
C VAL A 113 10.85 -6.56 15.12
N PHE A 114 9.68 -7.00 14.64
CA PHE A 114 8.77 -6.18 13.84
C PHE A 114 8.31 -4.90 14.57
N ARG A 115 7.96 -4.99 15.84
CA ARG A 115 7.53 -3.84 16.65
C ARG A 115 8.62 -2.80 16.89
N ASN A 116 9.88 -3.15 16.70
CA ASN A 116 11.01 -2.22 16.83
C ASN A 116 11.34 -1.47 15.52
N LEU A 117 10.72 -1.85 14.40
CA LEU A 117 10.82 -1.15 13.14
C LEU A 117 10.02 0.16 13.16
N SER A 118 10.45 1.16 12.41
CA SER A 118 9.65 2.36 12.15
C SER A 118 8.40 2.00 11.32
N THR A 119 7.38 2.86 11.33
CA THR A 119 6.15 2.67 10.53
C THR A 119 6.46 2.41 9.05
N GLY A 120 7.39 3.19 8.47
CA GLY A 120 7.80 3.01 7.08
C GLY A 120 8.46 1.66 6.81
N GLU A 121 9.34 1.18 7.73
CA GLU A 121 9.96 -0.15 7.62
C GLU A 121 8.93 -1.27 7.79
N GLN A 122 7.98 -1.13 8.70
CA GLN A 122 6.89 -2.09 8.90
C GLN A 122 6.01 -2.20 7.65
N LEU A 123 5.61 -1.06 7.08
CA LEU A 123 4.84 -1.02 5.85
C LEU A 123 5.62 -1.63 4.68
N PHE A 124 6.89 -1.21 4.50
CA PHE A 124 7.75 -1.76 3.46
C PHE A 124 7.83 -3.28 3.56
N LEU A 125 8.13 -3.81 4.75
CA LEU A 125 8.26 -5.25 4.97
C LEU A 125 6.94 -5.98 4.66
N MET A 126 5.81 -5.51 5.18
CA MET A 126 4.52 -6.18 4.94
C MET A 126 4.12 -6.15 3.46
N TYR A 127 4.35 -5.03 2.75
CA TYR A 127 4.10 -4.97 1.31
C TYR A 127 5.01 -5.91 0.52
N HIS A 128 6.26 -6.06 0.95
CA HIS A 128 7.21 -6.99 0.37
C HIS A 128 6.72 -8.44 0.52
N GLU A 129 6.34 -8.85 1.73
CA GLU A 129 5.88 -10.21 1.99
C GLU A 129 4.52 -10.49 1.30
N PHE A 130 3.60 -9.54 1.28
CA PHE A 130 2.37 -9.66 0.50
C PHE A 130 2.64 -9.70 -1.01
N GLY A 131 3.67 -8.99 -1.47
CA GLY A 131 4.11 -9.05 -2.87
C GLY A 131 4.53 -10.46 -3.28
N HIS A 132 5.29 -11.15 -2.41
CA HIS A 132 5.62 -12.55 -2.62
C HIS A 132 4.39 -13.45 -2.58
N ASP A 133 3.56 -13.25 -1.57
CA ASP A 133 2.47 -14.17 -1.26
C ASP A 133 1.30 -14.04 -2.25
N VAL A 134 0.89 -12.82 -2.58
CA VAL A 134 -0.28 -12.55 -3.43
C VAL A 134 0.07 -12.60 -4.92
N PHE A 135 1.25 -12.09 -5.29
CA PHE A 135 1.62 -11.86 -6.70
C PHE A 135 2.77 -12.76 -7.17
N ASN A 136 3.30 -13.64 -6.32
CA ASN A 136 4.50 -14.42 -6.61
C ASN A 136 5.65 -13.55 -7.15
N ALA A 137 5.71 -12.30 -6.68
CA ALA A 137 6.70 -11.34 -7.13
C ALA A 137 8.10 -11.76 -6.68
N SER A 138 9.08 -11.67 -7.57
CA SER A 138 10.48 -11.96 -7.24
C SER A 138 11.23 -10.70 -6.81
N HIS A 139 12.42 -10.86 -6.22
CA HIS A 139 13.28 -9.74 -5.85
C HIS A 139 13.89 -8.96 -7.05
N GLU A 140 13.75 -9.49 -8.27
CA GLU A 140 14.40 -8.92 -9.46
C GLU A 140 13.90 -7.53 -9.83
N GLY A 141 12.65 -7.17 -9.46
CA GLY A 141 12.05 -5.87 -9.75
C GLY A 141 12.61 -4.72 -8.90
N GLY A 142 13.30 -4.98 -7.79
CA GLY A 142 13.70 -3.94 -6.85
C GLY A 142 12.48 -3.21 -6.23
N GLY A 143 12.65 -1.93 -5.86
CA GLY A 143 11.56 -1.17 -5.23
C GLY A 143 11.04 -1.84 -3.96
N LEU A 144 9.72 -2.04 -3.85
CA LEU A 144 9.10 -2.81 -2.76
C LEU A 144 9.61 -4.26 -2.67
N MET A 145 10.00 -4.85 -3.80
CA MET A 145 10.53 -6.21 -3.83
C MET A 145 12.04 -6.28 -3.61
N ALA A 146 12.70 -5.21 -3.16
CA ALA A 146 14.12 -5.26 -2.81
C ALA A 146 14.36 -6.23 -1.63
N PRO A 147 15.42 -7.06 -1.66
CA PRO A 147 15.58 -8.20 -0.74
C PRO A 147 15.91 -7.82 0.71
N ASN A 148 16.03 -6.54 1.02
CA ASN A 148 16.33 -6.07 2.36
C ASN A 148 15.36 -4.99 2.79
N VAL A 149 14.83 -5.13 4.01
CA VAL A 149 14.05 -4.07 4.66
C VAL A 149 14.93 -2.83 4.78
N ARG A 150 14.37 -1.71 4.41
CA ARG A 150 15.04 -0.41 4.48
C ARG A 150 14.08 0.64 5.01
N SER A 151 14.64 1.64 5.65
CA SER A 151 13.89 2.86 5.93
C SER A 151 13.60 3.56 4.60
N VAL A 152 12.33 3.80 4.34
CA VAL A 152 11.87 4.47 3.11
C VAL A 152 11.19 5.77 3.50
N GLU A 153 11.59 6.84 2.86
CA GLU A 153 10.93 8.13 3.00
C GLU A 153 9.53 8.03 2.38
N TYR A 154 8.54 8.68 2.99
CA TYR A 154 7.13 8.53 2.65
C TYR A 154 6.82 8.71 1.15
N THR A 155 7.36 9.76 0.53
CA THR A 155 7.10 10.05 -0.89
C THR A 155 7.70 8.96 -1.81
N LEU A 156 8.88 8.44 -1.44
CA LEU A 156 9.50 7.33 -2.16
C LEU A 156 8.69 6.05 -1.99
N PHE A 157 8.20 5.77 -0.79
CA PHE A 157 7.36 4.61 -0.52
C PHE A 157 6.08 4.64 -1.36
N GLN A 158 5.38 5.78 -1.40
CA GLN A 158 4.19 5.94 -2.24
C GLN A 158 4.48 5.66 -3.72
N LYS A 159 5.61 6.19 -4.22
CA LYS A 159 6.02 5.94 -5.60
C LYS A 159 6.30 4.45 -5.84
N GLU A 160 6.97 3.77 -4.93
CA GLU A 160 7.24 2.34 -5.05
C GLU A 160 5.96 1.49 -4.98
N VAL A 161 4.98 1.90 -4.18
CA VAL A 161 3.64 1.28 -4.14
C VAL A 161 2.92 1.45 -5.48
N GLU A 162 2.94 2.66 -6.04
CA GLU A 162 2.38 2.92 -7.37
C GLU A 162 3.08 2.09 -8.46
N ASP A 163 4.42 2.13 -8.50
CA ASP A 163 5.21 1.38 -9.47
C ASP A 163 4.94 -0.13 -9.37
N PHE A 164 4.77 -0.65 -8.15
CA PHE A 164 4.46 -2.06 -7.90
C PHE A 164 3.08 -2.43 -8.46
N PHE A 165 2.01 -1.79 -8.00
CA PHE A 165 0.65 -2.16 -8.39
C PHE A 165 0.32 -1.86 -9.86
N THR A 166 1.01 -0.91 -10.50
CA THR A 166 0.83 -0.64 -11.93
C THR A 166 1.66 -1.54 -12.83
N GLY A 167 2.70 -2.19 -12.29
CA GLY A 167 3.62 -3.05 -13.04
C GLY A 167 3.51 -4.53 -12.74
N VAL A 168 2.74 -4.93 -11.71
CA VAL A 168 2.62 -6.34 -11.33
C VAL A 168 1.50 -7.01 -12.11
N ASP A 169 1.76 -8.23 -12.60
CA ASP A 169 0.74 -9.10 -13.16
C ASP A 169 0.16 -9.97 -12.04
N TYR A 170 -1.16 -9.89 -11.83
CA TYR A 170 -1.84 -10.79 -10.91
C TYR A 170 -1.94 -12.18 -11.52
N ILE A 171 -1.33 -13.15 -10.85
CA ILE A 171 -1.33 -14.56 -11.28
C ILE A 171 -2.46 -15.28 -10.55
N GLU A 172 -3.47 -15.74 -11.29
CA GLU A 172 -4.45 -16.67 -10.73
C GLU A 172 -3.81 -18.06 -10.60
N TRP A 173 -3.68 -18.52 -9.36
CA TRP A 173 -3.28 -19.89 -9.08
C TRP A 173 -4.42 -20.86 -9.36
N THR A 174 -4.12 -22.02 -9.93
CA THR A 174 -5.10 -23.09 -10.06
C THR A 174 -5.30 -23.83 -8.75
N ASP A 175 -6.44 -24.46 -8.55
CA ASP A 175 -6.71 -25.29 -7.37
C ASP A 175 -5.65 -26.37 -7.16
N GLU A 176 -5.13 -26.96 -8.26
CA GLU A 176 -4.08 -27.99 -8.22
C GLU A 176 -2.74 -27.43 -7.72
N GLU A 177 -2.35 -26.24 -8.17
CA GLU A 177 -1.13 -25.56 -7.69
C GLU A 177 -1.28 -25.20 -6.22
N CYS A 178 -2.43 -24.71 -5.80
CA CYS A 178 -2.73 -24.41 -4.42
C CYS A 178 -2.68 -25.65 -3.51
N GLU A 179 -3.17 -26.79 -3.97
CA GLU A 179 -3.08 -28.03 -3.19
C GLU A 179 -1.62 -28.46 -3.00
N ILE A 180 -0.80 -28.38 -4.04
CA ILE A 180 0.63 -28.67 -3.97
C ILE A 180 1.34 -27.76 -2.96
N ILE A 181 1.08 -26.45 -3.00
CA ILE A 181 1.68 -25.49 -2.06
C ILE A 181 1.28 -25.82 -0.62
N ARG A 182 0.00 -26.07 -0.36
CA ARG A 182 -0.50 -26.46 0.96
C ARG A 182 0.12 -27.75 1.50
N GLU A 183 0.36 -28.73 0.66
CA GLU A 183 1.04 -29.96 1.07
C GLU A 183 2.53 -29.73 1.39
N LEU A 184 3.22 -28.90 0.63
CA LEU A 184 4.61 -28.53 0.90
C LEU A 184 4.72 -27.80 2.26
N LEU A 185 3.84 -26.86 2.55
CA LEU A 185 3.82 -26.11 3.81
C LEU A 185 3.58 -27.02 5.04
N LYS A 186 2.81 -28.10 4.90
CA LYS A 186 2.60 -29.09 5.98
C LYS A 186 3.87 -29.86 6.32
N THR A 187 4.75 -30.08 5.34
CA THR A 187 5.99 -30.85 5.53
C THR A 187 7.09 -30.04 6.20
N GLU A 188 7.06 -28.71 6.07
CA GLU A 188 8.05 -27.82 6.71
C GLU A 188 7.76 -27.55 8.21
N THR A 189 6.54 -27.84 8.67
CA THR A 189 6.11 -27.61 10.07
C THR A 189 6.28 -28.83 10.96
N GLN A 190 6.90 -29.91 10.50
CA GLN A 190 7.24 -31.12 11.28
C GLN A 190 8.74 -31.22 11.56
#